data_1b7694ec994b8ef72bd83bcc41edeb90
#
_entry.id   1b7694ec994b8ef72bd83bcc41edeb90
#
_cell.length_a   1.000
_cell.length_b   1.000
_cell.length_c   1.000
_cell.angle_alpha   90.00
_cell.angle_beta   90.00
_cell.angle_gamma   90.00
#
_symmetry.space_group_name_H-M   'P 1'
#
loop_
_entity.id
_entity.type
_entity.pdbx_description
1 polymer ?
#
loop_
_entity_poly.entity_id
_entity_poly.type
_entity_poly.pdbx_seq_one_letter_code
_entity_poly.pdbx_strand_id
1 'polypeptide(L)'
;MISLVSFLIVISICVISHEGGHYLSARWRNVLIHEFSFGMGPSLWSRQKGETLWSLRAFPIGGVVKLEGEDSSEEDPKPEGYDPARSLSSKKPWERLLVLASGATVNLILAWLLTAALLAGHGIMDLDRPLVGKVMEGTPAFSAGIQPGDVIKSINGKELNKWSDIRETIQDKDVTDDIFQITLQRGGRMIGVDVDIPADPAHGGRLLGVQPGRITYPIHTALRKSLGYSWDMGVEILKGLWMVLTRKVQSDVVGPVGIAVMAGDALKQGIWSFIAFLGVINLHLGLLNLLPFPALDGGRIIFILAEMATGKKVPEKWEALIHYGGVMILISLIILVTGKDIIRLFFR
;
A
#
# COMPACT_ATOMS: atom_id res chain seq x y z
N MET A 1 4.49 -15.03 16.34
CA MET A 1 5.71 -15.14 15.52
C MET A 1 5.47 -14.74 14.06
N ILE A 2 4.53 -15.35 13.33
CA ILE A 2 4.27 -15.04 11.90
C ILE A 2 4.04 -13.55 11.66
N SER A 3 3.19 -12.89 12.46
CA SER A 3 2.89 -11.45 12.31
C SER A 3 4.12 -10.56 12.44
N LEU A 4 5.02 -10.86 13.39
CA LEU A 4 6.25 -10.11 13.56
C LEU A 4 7.20 -10.28 12.36
N VAL A 5 7.40 -11.54 11.91
CA VAL A 5 8.27 -11.82 10.76
C VAL A 5 7.71 -11.16 9.49
N SER A 6 6.39 -11.29 9.24
CA SER A 6 5.73 -10.66 8.10
C SER A 6 5.87 -9.14 8.13
N PHE A 7 5.68 -8.52 9.29
CA PHE A 7 5.86 -7.09 9.49
C PHE A 7 7.30 -6.64 9.18
N LEU A 8 8.29 -7.37 9.73
CA LEU A 8 9.69 -7.06 9.47
C LEU A 8 10.04 -7.14 7.99
N ILE A 9 9.50 -8.15 7.27
CA ILE A 9 9.69 -8.26 5.82
C ILE A 9 9.07 -7.06 5.10
N VAL A 10 7.80 -6.71 5.42
CA VAL A 10 7.11 -5.59 4.79
C VAL A 10 7.88 -4.29 5.01
N ILE A 11 8.20 -3.96 6.26
CA ILE A 11 8.92 -2.72 6.59
C ILE A 11 10.30 -2.70 5.95
N SER A 12 11.02 -3.83 5.95
CA SER A 12 12.34 -3.91 5.31
C SER A 12 12.26 -3.59 3.82
N ILE A 13 11.31 -4.18 3.10
CA ILE A 13 11.16 -3.91 1.66
C ILE A 13 10.77 -2.45 1.43
N CYS A 14 9.80 -1.92 2.19
CA CYS A 14 9.34 -0.53 2.07
C CYS A 14 10.47 0.47 2.33
N VAL A 15 11.24 0.26 3.39
CA VAL A 15 12.35 1.15 3.79
C VAL A 15 13.51 1.05 2.81
N ILE A 16 13.96 -0.17 2.47
CA ILE A 16 15.08 -0.36 1.55
C ILE A 16 14.76 0.23 0.16
N SER A 17 13.52 0.08 -0.32
CA SER A 17 13.13 0.69 -1.59
C SER A 17 13.12 2.22 -1.52
N HIS A 18 12.63 2.78 -0.42
CA HIS A 18 12.62 4.22 -0.18
C HIS A 18 14.03 4.81 -0.11
N GLU A 19 14.84 4.32 0.82
CA GLU A 19 16.24 4.76 0.98
C GLU A 19 17.08 4.49 -0.26
N GLY A 20 16.79 3.37 -0.94
CA GLY A 20 17.40 3.02 -2.22
C GLY A 20 17.12 4.06 -3.31
N GLY A 21 15.94 4.67 -3.31
CA GLY A 21 15.60 5.78 -4.19
C GLY A 21 16.52 7.00 -3.98
N HIS A 22 16.64 7.45 -2.73
CA HIS A 22 17.54 8.55 -2.36
C HIS A 22 18.99 8.23 -2.71
N TYR A 23 19.46 7.04 -2.35
CA TYR A 23 20.82 6.60 -2.65
C TYR A 23 21.14 6.61 -4.15
N LEU A 24 20.27 6.02 -4.98
CA LEU A 24 20.50 5.92 -6.42
C LEU A 24 20.49 7.30 -7.10
N SER A 25 19.56 8.16 -6.73
CA SER A 25 19.45 9.50 -7.29
C SER A 25 20.58 10.42 -6.82
N ALA A 26 20.96 10.39 -5.54
CA ALA A 26 22.10 11.11 -5.00
C ALA A 26 23.40 10.70 -5.70
N ARG A 27 23.62 9.40 -5.87
CA ARG A 27 24.78 8.87 -6.60
C ARG A 27 24.78 9.30 -8.06
N TRP A 28 23.62 9.28 -8.73
CA TRP A 28 23.50 9.75 -10.11
C TRP A 28 23.82 11.23 -10.25
N ARG A 29 23.45 12.05 -9.23
CA ARG A 29 23.77 13.49 -9.19
C ARG A 29 25.15 13.79 -8.62
N ASN A 30 26.00 12.79 -8.39
CA ASN A 30 27.33 12.94 -7.80
C ASN A 30 27.29 13.69 -6.45
N VAL A 31 26.32 13.34 -5.60
CA VAL A 31 26.28 13.78 -4.20
C VAL A 31 27.07 12.79 -3.35
N LEU A 32 27.87 13.27 -2.40
CA LEU A 32 28.60 12.41 -1.47
C LEU A 32 27.63 11.77 -0.50
N ILE A 33 27.70 10.43 -0.39
CA ILE A 33 26.85 9.63 0.48
C ILE A 33 27.74 9.05 1.58
N HIS A 34 27.58 9.56 2.80
CA HIS A 34 28.35 9.12 3.96
C HIS A 34 27.92 7.74 4.44
N GLU A 35 26.61 7.55 4.59
CA GLU A 35 26.07 6.30 5.12
C GLU A 35 24.78 5.90 4.40
N PHE A 36 24.65 4.60 4.19
CA PHE A 36 23.41 3.93 3.87
C PHE A 36 23.12 2.93 4.99
N SER A 37 22.10 3.20 5.80
CA SER A 37 21.75 2.31 6.90
C SER A 37 20.35 1.74 6.77
N PHE A 38 20.21 0.46 7.15
CA PHE A 38 18.92 -0.16 7.40
C PHE A 38 18.69 -0.28 8.91
N GLY A 39 17.56 0.24 9.38
CA GLY A 39 17.21 0.30 10.79
C GLY A 39 17.73 1.55 11.51
N MET A 40 17.41 1.64 12.77
CA MET A 40 17.80 2.72 13.70
C MET A 40 18.54 2.17 14.91
N GLY A 41 19.15 3.05 15.70
CA GLY A 41 19.86 2.70 16.94
C GLY A 41 21.31 2.28 16.71
N PRO A 42 21.93 1.52 17.65
CA PRO A 42 23.32 1.12 17.55
C PRO A 42 23.57 0.20 16.35
N SER A 43 24.75 0.37 15.71
CA SER A 43 25.16 -0.46 14.59
C SER A 43 25.48 -1.88 15.05
N LEU A 44 24.84 -2.88 14.45
CA LEU A 44 25.14 -4.30 14.64
C LEU A 44 26.22 -4.78 13.67
N TRP A 45 26.24 -4.20 12.48
CA TRP A 45 27.22 -4.50 11.46
C TRP A 45 27.42 -3.27 10.58
N SER A 46 28.66 -3.03 10.19
CA SER A 46 28.99 -1.96 9.25
C SER A 46 30.16 -2.36 8.36
N ARG A 47 30.15 -1.88 7.13
CA ARG A 47 31.22 -2.11 6.16
C ARG A 47 31.38 -0.89 5.26
N GLN A 48 32.59 -0.37 5.19
CA GLN A 48 32.95 0.67 4.23
C GLN A 48 33.04 0.07 2.81
N LYS A 49 32.30 0.65 1.86
CA LYS A 49 32.38 0.28 0.45
C LYS A 49 32.50 1.55 -0.39
N GLY A 50 33.73 1.84 -0.84
CA GLY A 50 34.05 3.12 -1.43
C GLY A 50 33.91 4.24 -0.42
N GLU A 51 33.20 5.31 -0.75
CA GLU A 51 32.97 6.47 0.11
C GLU A 51 31.78 6.28 1.07
N THR A 52 30.95 5.25 0.89
CA THR A 52 29.74 5.01 1.66
C THR A 52 29.93 3.94 2.72
N LEU A 53 29.56 4.24 3.97
CA LEU A 53 29.43 3.28 5.04
C LEU A 53 28.08 2.58 4.93
N TRP A 54 28.08 1.27 4.73
CA TRP A 54 26.87 0.43 4.76
C TRP A 54 26.68 -0.11 6.16
N SER A 55 25.52 0.09 6.77
CA SER A 55 25.28 -0.37 8.14
C SER A 55 23.93 -1.05 8.31
N LEU A 56 23.91 -2.04 9.20
CA LEU A 56 22.71 -2.67 9.73
C LEU A 56 22.59 -2.29 11.19
N ARG A 57 21.46 -1.72 11.58
CA ARG A 57 21.22 -1.21 12.93
C ARG A 57 20.23 -2.08 13.72
N ALA A 58 20.24 -1.96 15.04
CA ALA A 58 19.56 -2.90 15.94
C ALA A 58 18.04 -2.91 15.80
N PHE A 59 17.42 -1.76 15.54
CA PHE A 59 15.97 -1.67 15.41
C PHE A 59 15.60 -1.61 13.92
N PRO A 60 14.95 -2.66 13.35
CA PRO A 60 14.65 -2.74 11.93
C PRO A 60 13.43 -1.86 11.55
N ILE A 61 13.41 -0.64 12.06
CA ILE A 61 12.36 0.36 11.79
C ILE A 61 13.06 1.58 11.19
N GLY A 62 12.69 1.94 9.95
CA GLY A 62 13.29 3.03 9.22
C GLY A 62 14.66 2.68 8.61
N GLY A 63 15.24 3.65 7.95
CA GLY A 63 16.56 3.65 7.37
C GLY A 63 17.08 5.08 7.31
N VAL A 64 18.31 5.26 6.89
CA VAL A 64 18.91 6.59 6.67
C VAL A 64 19.89 6.51 5.53
N VAL A 65 19.75 7.42 4.58
CA VAL A 65 20.79 7.75 3.62
C VAL A 65 21.36 9.10 4.03
N LYS A 66 22.57 9.11 4.62
CA LYS A 66 23.22 10.33 5.05
C LYS A 66 23.93 11.00 3.89
N LEU A 67 23.35 12.09 3.39
CA LEU A 67 23.86 12.86 2.27
C LEU A 67 24.67 14.06 2.78
N GLU A 68 25.78 14.35 2.12
CA GLU A 68 26.53 15.56 2.38
C GLU A 68 25.70 16.81 2.09
N GLY A 69 25.61 17.72 3.08
CA GLY A 69 24.87 18.98 2.97
C GLY A 69 23.34 18.83 2.99
N GLU A 70 22.84 17.71 3.52
CA GLU A 70 21.41 17.53 3.80
C GLU A 70 21.06 18.09 5.18
N ASP A 71 21.82 17.70 6.20
CA ASP A 71 21.76 18.28 7.55
C ASP A 71 23.02 19.09 7.77
N SER A 72 22.90 20.30 8.25
CA SER A 72 23.97 21.28 8.42
C SER A 72 25.01 20.92 9.50
N SER A 73 25.27 19.67 9.76
CA SER A 73 26.37 19.25 10.62
C SER A 73 27.70 19.37 9.84
N GLU A 74 28.42 20.46 10.07
CA GLU A 74 29.78 20.71 9.53
C GLU A 74 30.81 19.66 10.00
N GLU A 75 30.42 18.73 10.87
CA GLU A 75 31.28 17.82 11.62
C GLU A 75 31.57 16.49 10.94
N ASP A 76 30.94 16.20 9.81
CA ASP A 76 31.15 14.92 9.15
C ASP A 76 32.54 14.84 8.49
N PRO A 77 33.31 13.75 8.70
CA PRO A 77 34.60 13.58 8.11
C PRO A 77 34.50 13.53 6.59
N LYS A 78 35.16 14.46 5.92
CA LYS A 78 35.19 14.54 4.47
C LYS A 78 36.36 13.75 3.93
N PRO A 79 36.19 12.99 2.80
CA PRO A 79 37.29 12.29 2.18
C PRO A 79 38.38 13.26 1.69
N GLU A 80 39.60 12.76 1.61
CA GLU A 80 40.72 13.53 1.05
C GLU A 80 40.38 13.97 -0.39
N GLY A 81 40.60 15.24 -0.70
CA GLY A 81 40.22 15.80 -2.00
C GLY A 81 38.72 16.04 -2.21
N TYR A 82 37.93 16.15 -1.14
CA TYR A 82 36.51 16.45 -1.20
C TYR A 82 36.22 17.73 -2.02
N ASP A 83 35.30 17.60 -2.98
CA ASP A 83 34.79 18.70 -3.79
C ASP A 83 33.46 19.23 -3.18
N PRO A 84 33.39 20.51 -2.74
CA PRO A 84 32.14 21.11 -2.23
C PRO A 84 30.96 21.05 -3.21
N ALA A 85 31.22 20.94 -4.51
CA ALA A 85 30.16 20.72 -5.51
C ALA A 85 29.43 19.38 -5.34
N ARG A 86 29.95 18.47 -4.53
CA ARG A 86 29.32 17.18 -4.18
C ARG A 86 28.37 17.27 -2.99
N SER A 87 28.22 18.42 -2.37
CA SER A 87 27.19 18.66 -1.35
C SER A 87 25.81 18.77 -2.00
N LEU A 88 24.76 18.18 -1.39
CA LEU A 88 23.38 18.34 -1.83
C LEU A 88 22.95 19.82 -1.80
N SER A 89 23.38 20.56 -0.78
CA SER A 89 23.08 21.99 -0.63
C SER A 89 23.65 22.86 -1.74
N SER A 90 24.72 22.41 -2.43
CA SER A 90 25.34 23.10 -3.57
C SER A 90 24.68 22.80 -4.91
N LYS A 91 23.81 21.76 -4.97
CA LYS A 91 23.11 21.36 -6.19
C LYS A 91 22.00 22.35 -6.55
N LYS A 92 21.65 22.39 -7.84
CA LYS A 92 20.53 23.20 -8.31
C LYS A 92 19.22 22.74 -7.65
N PRO A 93 18.25 23.62 -7.41
CA PRO A 93 17.00 23.24 -6.73
C PRO A 93 16.29 22.03 -7.35
N TRP A 94 16.23 21.94 -8.69
CA TRP A 94 15.59 20.80 -9.33
C TRP A 94 16.33 19.45 -9.10
N GLU A 95 17.66 19.47 -8.92
CA GLU A 95 18.46 18.29 -8.60
C GLU A 95 18.20 17.81 -7.17
N ARG A 96 18.11 18.78 -6.24
CA ARG A 96 17.71 18.53 -4.86
C ARG A 96 16.30 17.97 -4.78
N LEU A 97 15.36 18.55 -5.54
CA LEU A 97 13.98 18.07 -5.64
C LEU A 97 13.95 16.60 -6.13
N LEU A 98 14.74 16.28 -7.17
CA LEU A 98 14.82 14.91 -7.70
C LEU A 98 15.33 13.94 -6.64
N VAL A 99 16.36 14.30 -5.88
CA VAL A 99 16.92 13.44 -4.83
C VAL A 99 15.88 13.21 -3.73
N LEU A 100 15.23 14.27 -3.23
CA LEU A 100 14.22 14.14 -2.17
C LEU A 100 12.95 13.42 -2.61
N ALA A 101 12.50 13.60 -3.83
CA ALA A 101 11.30 12.92 -4.32
C ALA A 101 11.54 11.45 -4.69
N SER A 102 12.80 11.03 -4.86
CA SER A 102 13.12 9.71 -5.40
C SER A 102 12.77 8.57 -4.47
N GLY A 103 12.89 8.73 -3.15
CA GLY A 103 12.48 7.71 -2.18
C GLY A 103 11.01 7.34 -2.32
N ALA A 104 10.16 8.36 -2.24
CA ALA A 104 8.72 8.20 -2.44
C ALA A 104 8.37 7.65 -3.83
N THR A 105 9.06 8.14 -4.88
CA THR A 105 8.83 7.69 -6.26
C THR A 105 9.14 6.20 -6.43
N VAL A 106 10.23 5.69 -5.84
CA VAL A 106 10.57 4.26 -5.91
C VAL A 106 9.51 3.40 -5.20
N ASN A 107 8.96 3.86 -4.07
CA ASN A 107 7.86 3.15 -3.41
C ASN A 107 6.59 3.13 -4.27
N LEU A 108 6.25 4.23 -4.95
CA LEU A 108 5.11 4.26 -5.89
C LEU A 108 5.33 3.32 -7.08
N ILE A 109 6.55 3.28 -7.63
CA ILE A 109 6.91 2.35 -8.72
C ILE A 109 6.81 0.90 -8.23
N LEU A 110 7.31 0.61 -7.03
CA LEU A 110 7.22 -0.74 -6.46
C LEU A 110 5.76 -1.15 -6.23
N ALA A 111 4.92 -0.26 -5.69
CA ALA A 111 3.49 -0.50 -5.54
C ALA A 111 2.81 -0.82 -6.87
N TRP A 112 3.12 -0.05 -7.92
CA TRP A 112 2.66 -0.29 -9.28
C TRP A 112 3.08 -1.67 -9.81
N LEU A 113 4.36 -2.05 -9.65
CA LEU A 113 4.88 -3.33 -10.12
C LEU A 113 4.28 -4.51 -9.33
N LEU A 114 4.09 -4.38 -8.02
CA LEU A 114 3.43 -5.41 -7.19
C LEU A 114 1.96 -5.58 -7.60
N THR A 115 1.26 -4.47 -7.89
CA THR A 115 -0.11 -4.52 -8.42
C THR A 115 -0.14 -5.19 -9.79
N ALA A 116 0.82 -4.91 -10.68
CA ALA A 116 0.93 -5.59 -11.97
C ALA A 116 1.18 -7.09 -11.82
N ALA A 117 2.06 -7.49 -10.89
CA ALA A 117 2.33 -8.88 -10.57
C ALA A 117 1.07 -9.60 -10.04
N LEU A 118 0.29 -8.91 -9.18
CA LEU A 118 -0.99 -9.41 -8.69
C LEU A 118 -1.98 -9.64 -9.84
N LEU A 119 -2.13 -8.66 -10.75
CA LEU A 119 -3.04 -8.75 -11.89
C LEU A 119 -2.65 -9.86 -12.88
N ALA A 120 -1.35 -10.07 -13.07
CA ALA A 120 -0.84 -11.08 -13.98
C ALA A 120 -0.88 -12.51 -13.39
N GLY A 121 -0.50 -12.63 -12.10
CA GLY A 121 -0.32 -13.94 -11.46
C GLY A 121 -1.56 -14.49 -10.76
N HIS A 122 -2.31 -13.64 -10.08
CA HIS A 122 -3.47 -14.04 -9.29
C HIS A 122 -4.80 -13.53 -9.85
N GLY A 123 -4.75 -12.42 -10.57
CA GLY A 123 -5.91 -11.72 -11.07
C GLY A 123 -6.70 -10.98 -9.98
N ILE A 124 -7.72 -10.27 -10.43
CA ILE A 124 -8.71 -9.59 -9.57
C ILE A 124 -10.07 -10.27 -9.71
N MET A 125 -10.94 -10.05 -8.74
CA MET A 125 -12.33 -10.50 -8.83
C MET A 125 -13.00 -9.87 -10.05
N ASP A 126 -13.61 -10.69 -10.86
CA ASP A 126 -14.38 -10.25 -12.03
C ASP A 126 -15.79 -9.84 -11.57
N LEU A 127 -15.98 -8.56 -11.32
CA LEU A 127 -17.26 -8.01 -10.93
C LEU A 127 -18.10 -7.52 -12.13
N ASP A 128 -17.47 -7.46 -13.29
CA ASP A 128 -18.14 -7.05 -14.53
C ASP A 128 -18.92 -8.19 -15.20
N ARG A 129 -18.73 -9.42 -14.72
CA ARG A 129 -19.43 -10.63 -15.19
C ARG A 129 -19.88 -11.48 -14.02
N PRO A 130 -21.05 -12.11 -14.09
CA PRO A 130 -21.53 -13.03 -13.04
C PRO A 130 -20.86 -14.43 -13.16
N LEU A 131 -19.51 -14.43 -13.16
CA LEU A 131 -18.67 -15.64 -13.22
C LEU A 131 -18.46 -16.20 -11.81
N VAL A 132 -18.79 -17.47 -11.61
CA VAL A 132 -18.58 -18.19 -10.35
C VAL A 132 -17.12 -18.62 -10.24
N GLY A 133 -16.40 -18.15 -9.22
CA GLY A 133 -15.02 -18.55 -8.93
C GLY A 133 -14.92 -19.63 -7.87
N LYS A 134 -15.73 -19.54 -6.83
CA LYS A 134 -15.78 -20.52 -5.75
C LYS A 134 -17.22 -20.73 -5.29
N VAL A 135 -17.54 -21.97 -4.95
CA VAL A 135 -18.80 -22.35 -4.30
C VAL A 135 -18.48 -22.79 -2.88
N MET A 136 -19.20 -22.28 -1.91
CA MET A 136 -19.00 -22.61 -0.50
C MET A 136 -19.76 -23.90 -0.16
N GLU A 137 -19.10 -24.82 0.53
CA GLU A 137 -19.71 -26.06 0.99
C GLU A 137 -20.87 -25.78 1.96
N GLY A 138 -21.92 -26.60 1.89
CA GLY A 138 -23.10 -26.46 2.73
C GLY A 138 -24.03 -25.29 2.36
N THR A 139 -23.85 -24.67 1.20
CA THR A 139 -24.69 -23.57 0.73
C THR A 139 -25.67 -24.01 -0.36
N PRO A 140 -26.75 -23.22 -0.64
CA PRO A 140 -27.68 -23.49 -1.71
C PRO A 140 -27.03 -23.75 -3.07
N ALA A 141 -26.03 -22.94 -3.44
CA ALA A 141 -25.30 -23.14 -4.70
C ALA A 141 -24.59 -24.50 -4.77
N PHE A 142 -24.00 -24.94 -3.65
CA PHE A 142 -23.33 -26.24 -3.57
C PHE A 142 -24.35 -27.39 -3.76
N SER A 143 -25.49 -27.33 -3.07
CA SER A 143 -26.54 -28.32 -3.14
C SER A 143 -27.19 -28.43 -4.53
N ALA A 144 -27.27 -27.28 -5.25
CA ALA A 144 -27.78 -27.21 -6.59
C ALA A 144 -26.77 -27.63 -7.68
N GLY A 145 -25.54 -27.98 -7.30
CA GLY A 145 -24.48 -28.39 -8.22
C GLY A 145 -23.91 -27.31 -9.11
N ILE A 146 -23.97 -26.03 -8.63
CA ILE A 146 -23.26 -24.92 -9.25
C ILE A 146 -21.75 -25.16 -9.05
N GLN A 147 -20.93 -24.85 -10.07
CA GLN A 147 -19.52 -25.17 -10.09
C GLN A 147 -18.68 -23.93 -10.39
N PRO A 148 -17.42 -23.88 -9.91
CA PRO A 148 -16.46 -22.90 -10.38
C PRO A 148 -16.35 -22.91 -11.90
N GLY A 149 -16.35 -21.72 -12.51
CA GLY A 149 -16.34 -21.54 -13.97
C GLY A 149 -17.73 -21.36 -14.60
N ASP A 150 -18.82 -21.57 -13.86
CA ASP A 150 -20.16 -21.26 -14.33
C ASP A 150 -20.35 -19.74 -14.47
N VAL A 151 -21.09 -19.32 -15.49
CA VAL A 151 -21.54 -17.94 -15.63
C VAL A 151 -23.05 -17.91 -15.40
N ILE A 152 -23.52 -17.20 -14.38
CA ILE A 152 -24.96 -17.07 -14.08
C ILE A 152 -25.55 -16.08 -15.08
N LYS A 153 -26.40 -16.55 -15.99
CA LYS A 153 -26.99 -15.73 -17.05
C LYS A 153 -28.28 -15.06 -16.64
N SER A 154 -29.12 -15.78 -15.89
CA SER A 154 -30.36 -15.20 -15.38
C SER A 154 -30.78 -15.85 -14.07
N ILE A 155 -31.58 -15.14 -13.29
CA ILE A 155 -32.29 -15.62 -12.10
C ILE A 155 -33.76 -15.24 -12.25
N ASN A 156 -34.67 -16.20 -12.14
CA ASN A 156 -36.12 -16.04 -12.34
C ASN A 156 -36.45 -15.30 -13.66
N GLY A 157 -35.71 -15.61 -14.74
CA GLY A 157 -35.86 -14.94 -16.04
C GLY A 157 -35.25 -13.56 -16.19
N LYS A 158 -34.77 -12.93 -15.11
CA LYS A 158 -34.06 -11.64 -15.15
C LYS A 158 -32.62 -11.87 -15.57
N GLU A 159 -32.21 -11.29 -16.69
CA GLU A 159 -30.83 -11.35 -17.16
C GLU A 159 -29.86 -10.62 -16.23
N LEU A 160 -28.68 -11.22 -16.02
CA LEU A 160 -27.63 -10.66 -15.18
C LEU A 160 -26.43 -10.27 -16.04
N ASN A 161 -25.92 -9.05 -15.86
CA ASN A 161 -24.78 -8.53 -16.58
C ASN A 161 -23.55 -8.36 -15.69
N LYS A 162 -23.75 -8.12 -14.39
CA LYS A 162 -22.69 -7.88 -13.40
C LYS A 162 -22.85 -8.82 -12.23
N TRP A 163 -21.78 -8.95 -11.46
CA TRP A 163 -21.79 -9.74 -10.23
C TRP A 163 -22.78 -9.22 -9.18
N SER A 164 -22.90 -7.90 -9.06
CA SER A 164 -23.85 -7.25 -8.14
C SER A 164 -25.30 -7.66 -8.38
N ASP A 165 -25.68 -7.90 -9.64
CA ASP A 165 -27.04 -8.22 -10.03
C ASP A 165 -27.54 -9.53 -9.36
N ILE A 166 -26.60 -10.48 -9.07
CA ILE A 166 -26.92 -11.71 -8.35
C ILE A 166 -27.52 -11.38 -6.99
N ARG A 167 -26.81 -10.56 -6.20
CA ARG A 167 -27.25 -10.16 -4.86
C ARG A 167 -28.53 -9.36 -4.91
N GLU A 168 -28.62 -8.39 -5.80
CA GLU A 168 -29.80 -7.53 -5.96
C GLU A 168 -31.03 -8.37 -6.28
N THR A 169 -30.89 -9.40 -7.16
CA THR A 169 -32.04 -10.23 -7.58
C THR A 169 -32.47 -11.22 -6.50
N ILE A 170 -31.55 -11.84 -5.74
CA ILE A 170 -31.92 -12.77 -4.68
C ILE A 170 -32.41 -12.10 -3.40
N GLN A 171 -32.06 -10.82 -3.19
CA GLN A 171 -32.50 -10.03 -2.04
C GLN A 171 -33.68 -9.11 -2.36
N ASP A 172 -34.26 -9.24 -3.55
CA ASP A 172 -35.44 -8.48 -3.94
C ASP A 172 -36.62 -8.82 -3.00
N LYS A 173 -37.19 -7.78 -2.38
CA LYS A 173 -38.26 -7.92 -1.39
C LYS A 173 -39.57 -8.41 -1.98
N ASP A 174 -39.74 -8.25 -3.29
CA ASP A 174 -40.95 -8.69 -4.00
C ASP A 174 -40.93 -10.19 -4.30
N VAL A 175 -39.78 -10.87 -4.10
CA VAL A 175 -39.64 -12.32 -4.25
C VAL A 175 -39.95 -13.00 -2.93
N THR A 176 -41.13 -13.62 -2.84
CA THR A 176 -41.61 -14.35 -1.66
C THR A 176 -41.21 -15.84 -1.66
N ASP A 177 -40.95 -16.39 -2.80
CA ASP A 177 -40.56 -17.81 -2.95
C ASP A 177 -39.10 -18.01 -2.60
N ASP A 178 -38.76 -19.14 -1.96
CA ASP A 178 -37.39 -19.50 -1.65
C ASP A 178 -36.73 -20.28 -2.79
N ILE A 179 -37.49 -20.75 -3.79
CA ILE A 179 -36.99 -21.46 -4.97
C ILE A 179 -36.69 -20.47 -6.10
N PHE A 180 -35.43 -20.38 -6.50
CA PHE A 180 -34.96 -19.54 -7.59
C PHE A 180 -34.56 -20.37 -8.80
N GLN A 181 -35.13 -20.07 -9.97
CA GLN A 181 -34.71 -20.65 -11.24
C GLN A 181 -33.47 -19.93 -11.75
N ILE A 182 -32.33 -20.61 -11.72
CA ILE A 182 -31.05 -20.06 -12.15
C ILE A 182 -30.62 -20.67 -13.46
N THR A 183 -30.36 -19.86 -14.48
CA THR A 183 -29.78 -20.31 -15.74
C THR A 183 -28.29 -20.06 -15.74
N LEU A 184 -27.51 -21.12 -15.90
CA LEU A 184 -26.05 -21.11 -15.92
C LEU A 184 -25.52 -21.39 -17.33
N GLN A 185 -24.39 -20.83 -17.67
CA GLN A 185 -23.59 -21.23 -18.82
C GLN A 185 -22.34 -21.99 -18.32
N ARG A 186 -22.26 -23.28 -18.65
CA ARG A 186 -21.12 -24.17 -18.32
C ARG A 186 -20.58 -24.79 -19.59
N GLY A 187 -19.29 -24.52 -19.89
CA GLY A 187 -18.65 -25.06 -21.10
C GLY A 187 -19.38 -24.72 -22.41
N GLY A 188 -20.04 -23.56 -22.48
CA GLY A 188 -20.80 -23.08 -23.63
C GLY A 188 -22.25 -23.60 -23.68
N ARG A 189 -22.68 -24.52 -22.79
CA ARG A 189 -24.04 -25.03 -22.69
C ARG A 189 -24.85 -24.29 -21.65
N MET A 190 -26.13 -24.06 -21.94
CA MET A 190 -27.08 -23.49 -20.98
C MET A 190 -27.67 -24.63 -20.12
N ILE A 191 -27.66 -24.42 -18.80
CA ILE A 191 -28.16 -25.36 -17.80
C ILE A 191 -29.10 -24.60 -16.87
N GLY A 192 -30.32 -25.06 -16.73
CA GLY A 192 -31.27 -24.56 -15.73
C GLY A 192 -31.15 -25.38 -14.44
N VAL A 193 -31.12 -24.72 -13.31
CA VAL A 193 -31.14 -25.35 -11.98
C VAL A 193 -32.11 -24.59 -11.08
N ASP A 194 -32.87 -25.32 -10.30
CA ASP A 194 -33.73 -24.79 -9.25
C ASP A 194 -32.93 -24.81 -7.94
N VAL A 195 -32.84 -23.65 -7.29
CA VAL A 195 -32.04 -23.49 -6.09
C VAL A 195 -32.91 -22.97 -4.97
N ASP A 196 -32.96 -23.73 -3.88
CA ASP A 196 -33.66 -23.31 -2.65
C ASP A 196 -32.75 -22.37 -1.85
N ILE A 197 -33.11 -21.06 -1.77
CA ILE A 197 -32.35 -20.02 -1.09
C ILE A 197 -33.23 -19.42 0.01
N PRO A 198 -33.32 -20.07 1.18
CA PRO A 198 -34.15 -19.55 2.27
C PRO A 198 -33.66 -18.20 2.77
N ALA A 199 -34.58 -17.39 3.24
CA ALA A 199 -34.26 -16.15 3.91
C ALA A 199 -33.64 -16.45 5.26
N ASP A 200 -32.40 -15.95 5.49
CA ASP A 200 -31.68 -16.07 6.76
C ASP A 200 -31.47 -14.70 7.40
N PRO A 201 -32.31 -14.31 8.36
CA PRO A 201 -32.17 -13.02 9.04
C PRO A 201 -30.84 -12.89 9.82
N ALA A 202 -30.24 -14.00 10.25
CA ALA A 202 -28.97 -14.00 10.98
C ALA A 202 -27.80 -13.57 10.09
N HIS A 203 -27.87 -13.84 8.78
CA HIS A 203 -26.87 -13.44 7.78
C HIS A 203 -27.29 -12.24 6.92
N GLY A 204 -28.35 -11.52 7.32
CA GLY A 204 -28.79 -10.29 6.64
C GLY A 204 -29.51 -10.51 5.31
N GLY A 205 -30.19 -11.64 5.12
CA GLY A 205 -30.99 -11.96 3.96
C GLY A 205 -30.63 -13.29 3.31
N ARG A 206 -31.01 -13.48 2.05
CA ARG A 206 -30.74 -14.69 1.28
C ARG A 206 -29.28 -14.78 0.84
N LEU A 207 -28.66 -15.97 0.95
CA LEU A 207 -27.27 -16.22 0.58
C LEU A 207 -27.19 -17.41 -0.40
N LEU A 208 -26.76 -17.14 -1.64
CA LEU A 208 -26.53 -18.19 -2.64
C LEU A 208 -25.29 -19.04 -2.32
N GLY A 209 -24.25 -18.45 -1.75
CA GLY A 209 -23.02 -19.14 -1.36
C GLY A 209 -21.98 -19.29 -2.47
N VAL A 210 -21.90 -18.29 -3.35
CA VAL A 210 -20.89 -18.21 -4.41
C VAL A 210 -19.96 -17.01 -4.21
N GLN A 211 -18.72 -17.12 -4.71
CA GLN A 211 -17.78 -16.03 -4.80
C GLN A 211 -17.44 -15.73 -6.26
N PRO A 212 -17.11 -14.48 -6.60
CA PRO A 212 -16.78 -14.08 -7.97
C PRO A 212 -15.55 -14.81 -8.48
N GLY A 213 -15.53 -15.10 -9.77
CA GLY A 213 -14.36 -15.58 -10.48
C GLY A 213 -13.25 -14.55 -10.50
N ARG A 214 -12.08 -14.97 -10.94
CA ARG A 214 -10.93 -14.08 -11.11
C ARG A 214 -10.56 -13.97 -12.58
N ILE A 215 -10.14 -12.79 -12.98
CA ILE A 215 -9.59 -12.53 -14.30
C ILE A 215 -8.11 -12.17 -14.15
N THR A 216 -7.25 -12.92 -14.85
CA THR A 216 -5.82 -12.60 -14.98
C THR A 216 -5.57 -11.89 -16.29
N TYR A 217 -4.52 -11.11 -16.35
CA TYR A 217 -4.14 -10.33 -17.52
C TYR A 217 -2.75 -10.71 -18.02
N PRO A 218 -2.51 -10.76 -19.34
CA PRO A 218 -1.15 -10.79 -19.88
C PRO A 218 -0.31 -9.65 -19.29
N ILE A 219 1.00 -9.86 -19.09
CA ILE A 219 1.88 -8.95 -18.36
C ILE A 219 1.83 -7.49 -18.87
N HIS A 220 1.80 -7.29 -20.18
CA HIS A 220 1.71 -5.95 -20.77
C HIS A 220 0.38 -5.25 -20.44
N THR A 221 -0.72 -6.00 -20.41
CA THR A 221 -2.04 -5.50 -20.03
C THR A 221 -2.09 -5.26 -18.52
N ALA A 222 -1.49 -6.14 -17.73
CA ALA A 222 -1.39 -6.01 -16.28
C ALA A 222 -0.61 -4.74 -15.91
N LEU A 223 0.54 -4.47 -16.53
CA LEU A 223 1.33 -3.24 -16.33
C LEU A 223 0.52 -1.97 -16.66
N ARG A 224 -0.25 -1.98 -17.74
CA ARG A 224 -1.07 -0.83 -18.11
C ARG A 224 -2.25 -0.63 -17.16
N LYS A 225 -2.97 -1.71 -16.81
CA LYS A 225 -4.13 -1.65 -15.93
C LYS A 225 -3.74 -1.32 -14.48
N SER A 226 -2.63 -1.86 -14.00
CA SER A 226 -2.15 -1.61 -12.63
C SER A 226 -1.87 -0.12 -12.38
N LEU A 227 -1.51 0.65 -13.41
CA LEU A 227 -1.33 2.09 -13.26
C LEU A 227 -2.66 2.78 -12.88
N GLY A 228 -3.76 2.43 -13.55
CA GLY A 228 -5.10 2.92 -13.20
C GLY A 228 -5.53 2.47 -11.81
N TYR A 229 -5.38 1.18 -11.47
CA TYR A 229 -5.71 0.67 -10.14
C TYR A 229 -4.90 1.34 -9.03
N SER A 230 -3.59 1.54 -9.23
CA SER A 230 -2.74 2.24 -8.25
C SER A 230 -3.13 3.71 -8.11
N TRP A 231 -3.51 4.36 -9.21
CA TRP A 231 -4.02 5.73 -9.19
C TRP A 231 -5.33 5.86 -8.42
N ASP A 232 -6.32 5.02 -8.75
CA ASP A 232 -7.63 5.04 -8.10
C ASP A 232 -7.50 4.75 -6.59
N MET A 233 -6.68 3.75 -6.23
CA MET A 233 -6.37 3.44 -4.83
C MET A 233 -5.67 4.62 -4.14
N GLY A 234 -4.74 5.28 -4.82
CA GLY A 234 -4.05 6.46 -4.30
C GLY A 234 -5.03 7.61 -4.01
N VAL A 235 -5.97 7.84 -4.92
CA VAL A 235 -7.04 8.84 -4.73
C VAL A 235 -7.91 8.49 -3.52
N GLU A 236 -8.27 7.22 -3.36
CA GLU A 236 -9.07 6.78 -2.20
C GLU A 236 -8.30 6.90 -0.88
N ILE A 237 -7.00 6.62 -0.87
CA ILE A 237 -6.13 6.86 0.30
C ILE A 237 -6.14 8.34 0.70
N LEU A 238 -5.96 9.24 -0.26
CA LEU A 238 -5.94 10.68 0.00
C LEU A 238 -7.31 11.19 0.44
N LYS A 239 -8.41 10.70 -0.15
CA LYS A 239 -9.78 11.01 0.30
C LYS A 239 -10.03 10.51 1.72
N GLY A 240 -9.60 9.27 2.04
CA GLY A 240 -9.69 8.70 3.38
C GLY A 240 -8.96 9.57 4.41
N LEU A 241 -7.72 9.96 4.11
CA LEU A 241 -6.94 10.86 4.95
C LEU A 241 -7.66 12.19 5.16
N TRP A 242 -8.19 12.79 4.10
CA TRP A 242 -8.96 14.03 4.17
C TRP A 242 -10.21 13.90 5.05
N MET A 243 -10.95 12.78 4.92
CA MET A 243 -12.14 12.54 5.74
C MET A 243 -11.80 12.39 7.23
N VAL A 244 -10.67 11.76 7.56
CA VAL A 244 -10.16 11.64 8.94
C VAL A 244 -9.77 13.01 9.49
N LEU A 245 -8.98 13.79 8.74
CA LEU A 245 -8.53 15.12 9.13
C LEU A 245 -9.70 16.09 9.35
N THR A 246 -10.76 15.98 8.53
CA THR A 246 -11.97 16.81 8.64
C THR A 246 -13.01 16.26 9.62
N ARG A 247 -12.69 15.19 10.36
CA ARG A 247 -13.57 14.50 11.32
C ARG A 247 -14.91 14.04 10.74
N LYS A 248 -15.00 13.85 9.44
CA LYS A 248 -16.22 13.37 8.77
C LYS A 248 -16.46 11.88 9.02
N VAL A 249 -15.41 11.14 9.36
CA VAL A 249 -15.48 9.73 9.70
C VAL A 249 -14.67 9.52 10.99
N GLN A 250 -15.26 8.81 11.94
CA GLN A 250 -14.53 8.24 13.06
C GLN A 250 -13.86 6.95 12.57
N SER A 251 -12.72 7.06 11.89
CA SER A 251 -11.97 5.88 11.51
C SER A 251 -10.91 5.60 12.56
N ASP A 252 -10.73 4.33 12.83
CA ASP A 252 -9.66 3.87 13.68
C ASP A 252 -8.36 3.85 12.86
N VAL A 253 -7.50 4.81 13.16
CA VAL A 253 -6.14 4.82 12.61
C VAL A 253 -5.41 3.60 13.14
N VAL A 254 -4.87 2.81 12.23
CA VAL A 254 -4.11 1.59 12.54
C VAL A 254 -2.64 1.96 12.72
N GLY A 255 -2.08 1.57 13.86
CA GLY A 255 -0.67 1.80 14.16
C GLY A 255 0.24 0.64 13.77
N PRO A 256 1.53 0.71 14.14
CA PRO A 256 2.52 -0.30 13.78
C PRO A 256 2.15 -1.72 14.22
N VAL A 257 1.51 -1.86 15.39
CA VAL A 257 1.08 -3.17 15.91
C VAL A 257 -0.07 -3.74 15.09
N GLY A 258 -1.04 -2.89 14.71
CA GLY A 258 -2.13 -3.29 13.83
C GLY A 258 -1.65 -3.67 12.44
N ILE A 259 -0.69 -2.92 11.88
CA ILE A 259 -0.04 -3.26 10.59
C ILE A 259 0.66 -4.63 10.69
N ALA A 260 1.32 -4.94 11.81
CA ALA A 260 1.95 -6.23 12.04
C ALA A 260 0.95 -7.39 12.05
N VAL A 261 -0.21 -7.20 12.68
CA VAL A 261 -1.30 -8.18 12.66
C VAL A 261 -1.81 -8.39 11.25
N MET A 262 -2.11 -7.29 10.53
CA MET A 262 -2.60 -7.35 9.14
C MET A 262 -1.59 -8.01 8.19
N ALA A 263 -0.29 -7.75 8.35
CA ALA A 263 0.77 -8.41 7.57
C ALA A 263 0.78 -9.93 7.81
N GLY A 264 0.64 -10.35 9.07
CA GLY A 264 0.54 -11.76 9.44
C GLY A 264 -0.69 -12.44 8.87
N ASP A 265 -1.82 -11.78 8.91
CA ASP A 265 -3.08 -12.33 8.37
C ASP A 265 -3.05 -12.37 6.84
N ALA A 266 -2.47 -11.37 6.18
CA ALA A 266 -2.26 -11.39 4.75
C ALA A 266 -1.38 -12.59 4.32
N LEU A 267 -0.30 -12.88 5.06
CA LEU A 267 0.55 -14.03 4.76
C LEU A 267 -0.16 -15.39 5.01
N LYS A 268 -0.98 -15.50 6.06
CA LYS A 268 -1.80 -16.70 6.31
C LYS A 268 -2.83 -16.94 5.19
N GLN A 269 -3.37 -15.88 4.60
CA GLN A 269 -4.27 -15.97 3.44
C GLN A 269 -3.56 -16.38 2.15
N GLY A 270 -2.22 -16.34 2.12
CA GLY A 270 -1.39 -16.77 1.02
C GLY A 270 -0.52 -15.67 0.44
N ILE A 271 0.42 -16.10 -0.40
CA ILE A 271 1.46 -15.20 -0.94
C ILE A 271 0.87 -14.02 -1.75
N TRP A 272 -0.21 -14.24 -2.48
CA TRP A 272 -0.82 -13.17 -3.28
C TRP A 272 -1.49 -12.10 -2.43
N SER A 273 -2.12 -12.48 -1.32
CA SER A 273 -2.66 -11.53 -0.34
C SER A 273 -1.54 -10.72 0.33
N PHE A 274 -0.39 -11.36 0.59
CA PHE A 274 0.79 -10.68 1.14
C PHE A 274 1.40 -9.70 0.13
N ILE A 275 1.50 -10.08 -1.16
CA ILE A 275 1.96 -9.19 -2.24
C ILE A 275 1.02 -7.99 -2.39
N ALA A 276 -0.29 -8.23 -2.36
CA ALA A 276 -1.29 -7.14 -2.41
C ALA A 276 -1.12 -6.19 -1.22
N PHE A 277 -0.98 -6.72 -0.01
CA PHE A 277 -0.75 -5.94 1.20
C PHE A 277 0.54 -5.11 1.11
N LEU A 278 1.65 -5.72 0.67
CA LEU A 278 2.92 -5.04 0.45
C LEU A 278 2.80 -3.90 -0.57
N GLY A 279 2.04 -4.11 -1.65
CA GLY A 279 1.75 -3.08 -2.65
C GLY A 279 1.00 -1.89 -2.05
N VAL A 280 -0.03 -2.16 -1.24
CA VAL A 280 -0.82 -1.13 -0.55
C VAL A 280 0.04 -0.33 0.42
N ILE A 281 0.89 -0.98 1.23
CA ILE A 281 1.77 -0.28 2.19
C ILE A 281 2.80 0.59 1.45
N ASN A 282 3.40 0.09 0.36
CA ASN A 282 4.32 0.90 -0.45
C ASN A 282 3.62 2.12 -1.07
N LEU A 283 2.38 1.96 -1.55
CA LEU A 283 1.58 3.07 -2.08
C LEU A 283 1.30 4.12 -1.00
N HIS A 284 0.88 3.69 0.20
CA HIS A 284 0.67 4.60 1.34
C HIS A 284 1.96 5.35 1.68
N LEU A 285 3.08 4.64 1.83
CA LEU A 285 4.34 5.25 2.21
C LEU A 285 4.82 6.24 1.15
N GLY A 286 4.72 5.90 -0.14
CA GLY A 286 5.07 6.81 -1.23
C GLY A 286 4.20 8.07 -1.24
N LEU A 287 2.88 7.93 -1.08
CA LEU A 287 1.97 9.08 -1.04
C LEU A 287 2.19 9.95 0.20
N LEU A 288 2.28 9.33 1.38
CA LEU A 288 2.45 10.07 2.64
C LEU A 288 3.77 10.85 2.65
N ASN A 289 4.87 10.26 2.14
CA ASN A 289 6.15 10.94 2.07
C ASN A 289 6.18 12.12 1.08
N LEU A 290 5.25 12.18 0.13
CA LEU A 290 5.09 13.35 -0.75
C LEU A 290 4.18 14.43 -0.16
N LEU A 291 3.47 14.14 0.95
CA LEU A 291 2.64 15.17 1.59
C LEU A 291 3.49 16.29 2.17
N PRO A 292 2.95 17.52 2.14
CA PRO A 292 3.62 18.71 2.69
C PRO A 292 3.61 18.70 4.23
N PHE A 293 4.21 17.70 4.82
CA PHE A 293 4.28 17.55 6.27
C PHE A 293 5.74 17.59 6.75
N PRO A 294 6.07 18.43 7.74
CA PRO A 294 7.39 18.42 8.35
C PRO A 294 7.72 17.01 8.87
N ALA A 295 8.97 16.61 8.81
CA ALA A 295 9.49 15.27 9.09
C ALA A 295 9.40 14.27 7.93
N LEU A 296 8.70 14.57 6.86
CA LEU A 296 8.63 13.78 5.64
C LEU A 296 9.37 14.47 4.49
N ASP A 297 9.71 13.75 3.43
CA ASP A 297 10.39 14.32 2.25
C ASP A 297 9.58 15.46 1.63
N GLY A 298 8.26 15.32 1.58
CA GLY A 298 7.34 16.34 1.08
C GLY A 298 7.45 17.67 1.83
N GLY A 299 7.76 17.64 3.12
CA GLY A 299 8.04 18.85 3.89
C GLY A 299 9.29 19.59 3.38
N ARG A 300 10.37 18.86 3.10
CA ARG A 300 11.59 19.44 2.51
C ARG A 300 11.38 19.89 1.06
N ILE A 301 10.62 19.12 0.30
CA ILE A 301 10.24 19.45 -1.10
C ILE A 301 9.58 20.83 -1.16
N ILE A 302 8.70 21.17 -0.23
CA ILE A 302 8.03 22.49 -0.20
C ILE A 302 9.03 23.63 -0.07
N PHE A 303 10.06 23.50 0.76
CA PHE A 303 11.08 24.54 0.89
C PHE A 303 11.85 24.74 -0.42
N ILE A 304 12.16 23.65 -1.14
CA ILE A 304 12.80 23.75 -2.46
C ILE A 304 11.87 24.38 -3.49
N LEU A 305 10.58 24.02 -3.50
CA LEU A 305 9.60 24.64 -4.40
C LEU A 305 9.43 26.14 -4.10
N ALA A 306 9.43 26.54 -2.83
CA ALA A 306 9.42 27.95 -2.43
C ALA A 306 10.69 28.67 -2.88
N GLU A 307 11.87 28.04 -2.77
CA GLU A 307 13.14 28.58 -3.29
C GLU A 307 13.07 28.76 -4.81
N MET A 308 12.54 27.77 -5.55
CA MET A 308 12.38 27.86 -6.99
C MET A 308 11.42 28.98 -7.43
N ALA A 309 10.37 29.23 -6.64
CA ALA A 309 9.39 30.28 -6.94
C ALA A 309 9.88 31.68 -6.55
N THR A 310 10.64 31.82 -5.45
CA THR A 310 11.03 33.11 -4.91
C THR A 310 12.48 33.51 -5.22
N GLY A 311 13.30 32.56 -5.67
CA GLY A 311 14.75 32.73 -5.86
C GLY A 311 15.54 32.84 -4.56
N LYS A 312 14.91 32.65 -3.39
CA LYS A 312 15.55 32.76 -2.07
C LYS A 312 15.45 31.46 -1.29
N LYS A 313 16.59 30.99 -0.78
CA LYS A 313 16.60 29.85 0.15
C LYS A 313 15.96 30.23 1.48
N VAL A 314 15.18 29.32 2.04
CA VAL A 314 14.74 29.41 3.44
C VAL A 314 15.98 29.23 4.31
N PRO A 315 16.18 30.08 5.36
CA PRO A 315 17.30 29.85 6.25
C PRO A 315 17.26 28.50 6.94
N GLU A 316 18.37 27.78 6.93
CA GLU A 316 18.50 26.39 7.44
C GLU A 316 17.98 26.24 8.87
N LYS A 317 18.18 27.25 9.71
CA LYS A 317 17.67 27.26 11.09
C LYS A 317 16.14 27.12 11.17
N TRP A 318 15.39 27.74 10.26
CA TRP A 318 13.93 27.64 10.24
C TRP A 318 13.47 26.30 9.65
N GLU A 319 14.15 25.83 8.61
CA GLU A 319 13.89 24.53 8.03
C GLU A 319 14.08 23.43 9.09
N ALA A 320 15.21 23.44 9.80
CA ALA A 320 15.50 22.50 10.87
C ALA A 320 14.46 22.57 12.00
N LEU A 321 14.11 23.78 12.47
CA LEU A 321 13.14 23.95 13.55
C LEU A 321 11.75 23.38 13.19
N ILE A 322 11.28 23.67 11.98
CA ILE A 322 10.00 23.17 11.47
C ILE A 322 10.04 21.65 11.35
N HIS A 323 11.15 21.11 10.84
CA HIS A 323 11.34 19.67 10.68
C HIS A 323 11.35 18.95 12.04
N TYR A 324 12.10 19.46 13.03
CA TYR A 324 12.09 18.93 14.40
C TYR A 324 10.70 18.94 15.03
N GLY A 325 9.96 20.04 14.87
CA GLY A 325 8.57 20.13 15.32
C GLY A 325 7.69 19.05 14.73
N GLY A 326 7.82 18.80 13.41
CA GLY A 326 7.12 17.73 12.72
C GLY A 326 7.48 16.34 13.23
N VAL A 327 8.78 16.07 13.46
CA VAL A 327 9.25 14.80 14.03
C VAL A 327 8.64 14.55 15.41
N MET A 328 8.60 15.56 16.28
CA MET A 328 8.00 15.43 17.62
C MET A 328 6.50 15.13 17.55
N ILE A 329 5.77 15.78 16.63
CA ILE A 329 4.34 15.49 16.40
C ILE A 329 4.17 14.03 15.89
N LEU A 330 4.99 13.60 14.93
CA LEU A 330 4.91 12.26 14.35
C LEU A 330 5.20 11.18 15.41
N ILE A 331 6.25 11.35 16.21
CA ILE A 331 6.58 10.42 17.31
C ILE A 331 5.44 10.36 18.32
N SER A 332 4.89 11.51 18.72
CA SER A 332 3.75 11.55 19.65
C SER A 332 2.54 10.80 19.09
N LEU A 333 2.24 10.99 17.81
CA LEU A 333 1.15 10.28 17.12
C LEU A 333 1.39 8.77 17.07
N ILE A 334 2.60 8.33 16.74
CA ILE A 334 2.98 6.91 16.71
C ILE A 334 2.80 6.29 18.10
N ILE A 335 3.24 6.94 19.16
CA ILE A 335 3.08 6.45 20.52
C ILE A 335 1.60 6.31 20.90
N LEU A 336 0.79 7.34 20.61
CA LEU A 336 -0.65 7.33 20.91
C LEU A 336 -1.38 6.20 20.15
N VAL A 337 -1.11 6.06 18.86
CA VAL A 337 -1.78 5.03 18.04
C VAL A 337 -1.30 3.63 18.41
N THR A 338 0.00 3.45 18.69
CA THR A 338 0.55 2.17 19.19
C THR A 338 -0.06 1.78 20.52
N GLY A 339 -0.21 2.73 21.46
CA GLY A 339 -0.90 2.49 22.73
C GLY A 339 -2.35 2.03 22.53
N LYS A 340 -3.07 2.67 21.60
CA LYS A 340 -4.44 2.27 21.25
C LYS A 340 -4.50 0.86 20.63
N ASP A 341 -3.57 0.52 19.74
CA ASP A 341 -3.47 -0.81 19.15
C ASP A 341 -3.26 -1.89 20.23
N ILE A 342 -2.36 -1.63 21.18
CA ILE A 342 -2.05 -2.55 22.29
C ILE A 342 -3.29 -2.76 23.16
N ILE A 343 -3.98 -1.67 23.57
CA ILE A 343 -5.20 -1.76 24.35
C ILE A 343 -6.25 -2.64 23.65
N ARG A 344 -6.42 -2.46 22.34
CA ARG A 344 -7.36 -3.28 21.56
C ARG A 344 -7.00 -4.76 21.50
N LEU A 345 -5.71 -5.10 21.49
CA LEU A 345 -5.25 -6.48 21.47
C LEU A 345 -5.49 -7.21 22.79
N PHE A 346 -5.38 -6.51 23.92
CA PHE A 346 -5.46 -7.11 25.26
C PHE A 346 -6.84 -7.01 25.91
N PHE A 347 -7.71 -6.09 25.46
CA PHE A 347 -9.02 -5.82 26.07
C PHE A 347 -10.20 -6.06 25.10
N ARG A 348 -10.01 -6.90 24.10
CA ARG A 348 -11.05 -7.38 23.18
C ARG A 348 -11.72 -8.64 23.70
#